data_afff5bb7e82fb035bbf960e960f50384
#
_entry.id   afff5bb7e82fb035bbf960e960f50384
#
_cell.length_a   1.000
_cell.length_b   1.000
_cell.length_c   1.000
_cell.angle_alpha   90.00
_cell.angle_beta   90.00
_cell.angle_gamma   90.00
#
_symmetry.space_group_name_H-M   'P 1'
#
loop_
_entity.id
_entity.type
_entity.pdbx_description
1 polymer ?
#
loop_
_entity_poly.entity_id
_entity_poly.type
_entity_poly.pdbx_seq_one_letter_code
_entity_poly.pdbx_strand_id
1 'polypeptide(L)'
;MWKKKKQNQKEELFERNSIYQSFFLVFFFTVSLSALADNNFTFNENLRVAQFQNYELRLDKASSILEYEAVIDPTNSCVLYLQHSNAFLKAFVSEEQGDYTAYRKVQDNALLHFDKLPEDSPYKKFSQSEIYFYSATLKAKFDELYGAARDINRANTLIEANYKKFPNFLPNSKTRGIIKVYLSTVPDNYSWVIRMLGIKGNLNQGLALLKSLSRHKSDSTILDGIANEASYLYSFSLLHVAKQPITAWSETLKCTGDYKTNLTSNFFRSNIAMKLNKNETAIQVLEARPMNAEYSHFWFAHYLLGVAKMNKQDNGAIVEFNAFYTNFRGRNYIKSCLQKMSWYYIIQGNNRLSTKYKEMILTRGFAMNEEDKQALGFVDKPTPHPILLKTRLLYDGGYTKEALEAIEELDPKKLTTIKLKAEFCYRRGRIAQKQGEMARALKLYEACSLFALESDEYYGAYASIYIADYHLSEGDKVLARKFYERALGFEKNKEYLESIEQRAKTGLKKC
;
A
#
# COMPACT_ATOMS: atom_id res chain seq x y z
N MET A 1 -20.88 51.92 5.87
CA MET A 1 -20.58 51.32 4.54
C MET A 1 -20.47 49.78 4.55
N TRP A 2 -20.02 49.18 5.62
CA TRP A 2 -19.75 47.71 5.70
C TRP A 2 -21.04 46.84 5.86
N LYS A 3 -22.09 47.36 6.52
CA LYS A 3 -23.36 46.64 6.70
C LYS A 3 -24.19 46.54 5.40
N LYS A 4 -24.12 47.56 4.51
CA LYS A 4 -24.80 47.53 3.19
C LYS A 4 -24.19 46.53 2.21
N LYS A 5 -22.86 46.28 2.28
CA LYS A 5 -22.21 45.31 1.40
C LYS A 5 -22.53 43.86 1.76
N LYS A 6 -22.76 43.56 3.06
CA LYS A 6 -23.21 42.24 3.53
C LYS A 6 -24.66 41.93 3.21
N GLN A 7 -25.49 42.94 3.12
CA GLN A 7 -26.93 42.78 2.82
C GLN A 7 -27.10 42.51 1.31
N ASN A 8 -26.42 43.23 0.45
CA ASN A 8 -26.46 42.98 -1.00
C ASN A 8 -25.89 41.61 -1.39
N GLN A 9 -24.84 41.12 -0.70
CA GLN A 9 -24.32 39.76 -0.93
C GLN A 9 -25.27 38.65 -0.47
N LYS A 10 -26.10 38.90 0.56
CA LYS A 10 -27.14 37.96 0.99
C LYS A 10 -28.34 37.96 0.03
N GLU A 11 -28.72 39.09 -0.54
CA GLU A 11 -29.80 39.18 -1.51
C GLU A 11 -29.41 38.55 -2.85
N GLU A 12 -28.18 38.75 -3.34
CA GLU A 12 -27.67 38.05 -4.54
C GLU A 12 -27.56 36.53 -4.36
N LEU A 13 -27.18 36.04 -3.16
CA LEU A 13 -27.17 34.63 -2.83
C LEU A 13 -28.59 34.04 -2.68
N PHE A 14 -29.54 34.84 -2.24
CA PHE A 14 -30.94 34.43 -2.10
C PHE A 14 -31.64 34.37 -3.45
N GLU A 15 -31.41 35.35 -4.34
CA GLU A 15 -31.92 35.33 -5.72
C GLU A 15 -31.32 34.20 -6.55
N ARG A 16 -30.01 33.94 -6.45
CA ARG A 16 -29.36 32.76 -7.11
C ARG A 16 -29.94 31.44 -6.63
N ASN A 17 -30.18 31.27 -5.32
CA ASN A 17 -30.83 30.06 -4.77
C ASN A 17 -32.31 29.94 -5.17
N SER A 18 -33.03 31.04 -5.29
CA SER A 18 -34.45 31.05 -5.74
C SER A 18 -34.56 30.66 -7.22
N ILE A 19 -33.64 31.10 -8.08
CA ILE A 19 -33.59 30.72 -9.50
C ILE A 19 -33.25 29.22 -9.65
N TYR A 20 -32.35 28.69 -8.86
CA TYR A 20 -32.02 27.25 -8.88
C TYR A 20 -33.16 26.39 -8.30
N GLN A 21 -33.87 26.84 -7.27
CA GLN A 21 -35.04 26.12 -6.74
C GLN A 21 -36.25 26.17 -7.69
N SER A 22 -36.44 27.25 -8.44
CA SER A 22 -37.50 27.34 -9.46
C SER A 22 -37.20 26.48 -10.70
N PHE A 23 -35.95 26.33 -11.09
CA PHE A 23 -35.58 25.40 -12.14
C PHE A 23 -35.71 23.93 -11.69
N PHE A 24 -35.52 23.63 -10.42
CA PHE A 24 -35.69 22.28 -9.86
C PHE A 24 -37.14 21.84 -9.72
N LEU A 25 -38.07 22.76 -9.53
CA LEU A 25 -39.50 22.48 -9.35
C LEU A 25 -40.26 22.31 -10.67
N VAL A 26 -39.81 22.87 -11.77
CA VAL A 26 -40.43 22.69 -13.11
C VAL A 26 -40.01 21.36 -13.77
N PHE A 27 -38.95 20.74 -13.33
CA PHE A 27 -38.48 19.43 -13.87
C PHE A 27 -39.08 18.18 -13.19
N PHE A 28 -39.94 18.38 -12.15
CA PHE A 28 -40.50 17.25 -11.40
C PHE A 28 -41.92 16.85 -11.82
N PHE A 29 -42.51 17.46 -12.88
CA PHE A 29 -43.91 17.19 -13.24
C PHE A 29 -44.14 16.73 -14.69
N THR A 30 -43.22 16.08 -15.30
CA THR A 30 -43.52 15.20 -16.45
C THR A 30 -42.40 14.19 -16.60
N VAL A 31 -42.64 12.99 -16.30
CA VAL A 31 -42.28 11.72 -16.92
C VAL A 31 -42.33 10.61 -15.89
N SER A 32 -43.52 10.12 -15.59
CA SER A 32 -43.66 8.69 -15.30
C SER A 32 -43.58 7.93 -16.63
N LEU A 33 -42.37 7.92 -17.19
CA LEU A 33 -41.99 6.88 -18.09
C LEU A 33 -41.29 5.81 -17.24
N SER A 34 -41.93 4.63 -17.16
CA SER A 34 -41.26 3.36 -16.90
C SER A 34 -40.08 3.27 -17.86
N ALA A 35 -38.94 3.83 -17.46
CA ALA A 35 -37.68 3.58 -18.13
C ALA A 35 -37.41 2.10 -17.89
N LEU A 36 -37.66 1.28 -18.90
CA LEU A 36 -36.93 0.05 -19.11
C LEU A 36 -35.48 0.41 -18.88
N ALA A 37 -34.86 -0.20 -17.87
CA ALA A 37 -33.44 0.00 -17.59
C ALA A 37 -32.69 -0.54 -18.82
N ASP A 38 -32.47 0.37 -19.76
CA ASP A 38 -31.73 0.05 -20.95
C ASP A 38 -30.32 -0.35 -20.51
N ASN A 39 -29.78 -1.38 -21.14
CA ASN A 39 -28.52 -2.02 -20.76
C ASN A 39 -27.31 -1.13 -21.12
N ASN A 40 -27.46 0.19 -20.87
CA ASN A 40 -26.55 1.21 -21.35
C ASN A 40 -25.26 1.24 -20.51
N PHE A 41 -24.24 0.54 -20.97
CA PHE A 41 -22.87 0.64 -20.46
C PHE A 41 -21.97 1.10 -21.62
N THR A 42 -22.20 2.33 -22.07
CA THR A 42 -21.52 2.92 -23.23
C THR A 42 -20.22 3.57 -22.79
N PHE A 43 -19.11 3.22 -23.41
CA PHE A 43 -17.80 3.81 -23.15
C PHE A 43 -17.39 4.69 -24.34
N ASN A 44 -17.36 5.99 -24.14
CA ASN A 44 -16.98 7.00 -25.12
C ASN A 44 -15.62 7.60 -24.82
N GLU A 45 -15.16 8.55 -25.66
CA GLU A 45 -13.85 9.17 -25.52
C GLU A 45 -13.72 10.01 -24.22
N ASN A 46 -14.77 10.71 -23.79
CA ASN A 46 -14.75 11.47 -22.53
C ASN A 46 -14.59 10.52 -21.33
N LEU A 47 -15.30 9.39 -21.33
CA LEU A 47 -15.18 8.39 -20.28
C LEU A 47 -13.80 7.72 -20.28
N ARG A 48 -13.20 7.53 -21.48
CA ARG A 48 -11.82 7.07 -21.61
C ARG A 48 -10.86 8.07 -20.95
N VAL A 49 -11.00 9.35 -21.26
CA VAL A 49 -10.19 10.41 -20.64
C VAL A 49 -10.41 10.42 -19.12
N ALA A 50 -11.64 10.39 -18.63
CA ALA A 50 -11.94 10.37 -17.21
C ALA A 50 -11.31 9.15 -16.50
N GLN A 51 -11.36 7.97 -17.10
CA GLN A 51 -10.73 6.77 -16.56
C GLN A 51 -9.22 6.95 -16.41
N PHE A 52 -8.53 7.51 -17.42
CA PHE A 52 -7.10 7.77 -17.33
C PHE A 52 -6.76 8.87 -16.32
N GLN A 53 -7.58 9.93 -16.22
CA GLN A 53 -7.39 10.96 -15.20
C GLN A 53 -7.52 10.37 -13.78
N ASN A 54 -8.44 9.42 -13.56
CA ASN A 54 -8.53 8.69 -12.29
C ASN A 54 -7.22 7.95 -11.96
N TYR A 55 -6.64 7.21 -12.92
CA TYR A 55 -5.38 6.49 -12.69
C TYR A 55 -4.17 7.41 -12.55
N GLU A 56 -4.20 8.60 -13.12
CA GLU A 56 -3.17 9.61 -12.93
C GLU A 56 -3.30 10.35 -11.60
N LEU A 57 -4.38 10.12 -10.84
CA LEU A 57 -4.79 10.86 -9.64
C LEU A 57 -5.08 12.35 -9.90
N ARG A 58 -5.62 12.67 -11.06
CA ARG A 58 -6.23 13.97 -11.40
C ARG A 58 -7.73 13.90 -11.13
N LEU A 59 -8.09 13.65 -9.88
CA LEU A 59 -9.42 13.20 -9.50
C LEU A 59 -10.50 14.28 -9.73
N ASP A 60 -10.20 15.55 -9.50
CA ASP A 60 -11.15 16.64 -9.72
C ASP A 60 -11.43 16.83 -11.22
N LYS A 61 -10.40 16.67 -12.08
CA LYS A 61 -10.57 16.72 -13.53
C LYS A 61 -11.42 15.55 -14.04
N ALA A 62 -11.17 14.35 -13.52
CA ALA A 62 -12.01 13.20 -13.82
C ALA A 62 -13.47 13.43 -13.36
N SER A 63 -13.68 13.95 -12.14
CA SER A 63 -15.01 14.26 -11.62
C SER A 63 -15.79 15.22 -12.53
N SER A 64 -15.15 16.31 -12.97
CA SER A 64 -15.79 17.30 -13.85
C SER A 64 -16.24 16.68 -15.19
N ILE A 65 -15.41 15.79 -15.78
CA ILE A 65 -15.80 15.07 -17.00
C ILE A 65 -16.96 14.11 -16.73
N LEU A 66 -16.93 13.38 -15.61
CA LEU A 66 -17.97 12.42 -15.24
C LEU A 66 -19.29 13.12 -14.89
N GLU A 67 -19.24 14.29 -14.28
CA GLU A 67 -20.43 15.14 -14.02
C GLU A 67 -21.05 15.61 -15.33
N TYR A 68 -20.24 16.06 -16.29
CA TYR A 68 -20.71 16.42 -17.62
C TYR A 68 -21.38 15.24 -18.33
N GLU A 69 -20.76 14.07 -18.37
CA GLU A 69 -21.32 12.86 -18.98
C GLU A 69 -22.60 12.39 -18.30
N ALA A 70 -22.72 12.55 -16.97
CA ALA A 70 -23.93 12.23 -16.23
C ALA A 70 -25.13 13.14 -16.63
N VAL A 71 -24.88 14.38 -17.09
CA VAL A 71 -25.92 15.28 -17.60
C VAL A 71 -26.30 14.90 -19.04
N ILE A 72 -25.33 14.51 -19.88
CA ILE A 72 -25.56 14.14 -21.28
C ILE A 72 -26.32 12.82 -21.38
N ASP A 73 -25.91 11.81 -20.62
CA ASP A 73 -26.56 10.50 -20.57
C ASP A 73 -26.69 9.99 -19.14
N PRO A 74 -27.78 10.41 -18.44
CA PRO A 74 -28.03 10.01 -17.04
C PRO A 74 -28.25 8.50 -16.86
N THR A 75 -28.48 7.77 -17.95
CA THR A 75 -28.75 6.32 -17.94
C THR A 75 -27.51 5.48 -18.10
N ASN A 76 -26.37 6.09 -18.48
CA ASN A 76 -25.14 5.38 -18.75
C ASN A 76 -24.48 4.85 -17.46
N SER A 77 -24.59 3.57 -17.25
CA SER A 77 -24.02 2.87 -16.08
C SER A 77 -22.50 2.96 -16.00
N CYS A 78 -21.80 3.19 -17.13
CA CYS A 78 -20.34 3.37 -17.15
C CYS A 78 -19.92 4.64 -16.43
N VAL A 79 -20.70 5.73 -16.51
CA VAL A 79 -20.44 6.96 -15.77
C VAL A 79 -20.43 6.69 -14.28
N LEU A 80 -21.44 5.99 -13.79
CA LEU A 80 -21.57 5.69 -12.35
C LEU A 80 -20.45 4.74 -11.87
N TYR A 81 -20.04 3.77 -12.70
CA TYR A 81 -18.89 2.92 -12.42
C TYR A 81 -17.60 3.73 -12.23
N LEU A 82 -17.34 4.69 -13.10
CA LEU A 82 -16.14 5.54 -13.03
C LEU A 82 -16.23 6.58 -11.91
N GLN A 83 -17.41 7.12 -11.61
CA GLN A 83 -17.64 7.99 -10.44
C GLN A 83 -17.37 7.26 -9.14
N HIS A 84 -17.79 5.99 -9.03
CA HIS A 84 -17.48 5.16 -7.87
C HIS A 84 -15.97 4.91 -7.74
N SER A 85 -15.27 4.63 -8.84
CA SER A 85 -13.81 4.48 -8.86
C SER A 85 -13.10 5.77 -8.44
N ASN A 86 -13.56 6.94 -8.91
CA ASN A 86 -13.04 8.26 -8.50
C ASN A 86 -13.18 8.48 -7.00
N ALA A 87 -14.37 8.27 -6.45
CA ALA A 87 -14.65 8.44 -5.03
C ALA A 87 -13.81 7.47 -4.17
N PHE A 88 -13.63 6.22 -4.63
CA PHE A 88 -12.74 5.25 -4.00
C PHE A 88 -11.30 5.77 -3.94
N LEU A 89 -10.74 6.20 -5.06
CA LEU A 89 -9.36 6.69 -5.14
C LEU A 89 -9.15 7.92 -4.25
N LYS A 90 -10.13 8.84 -4.21
CA LYS A 90 -10.09 10.01 -3.34
C LYS A 90 -10.01 9.60 -1.87
N ALA A 91 -10.91 8.74 -1.40
CA ALA A 91 -10.91 8.27 -0.02
C ALA A 91 -9.68 7.40 0.31
N PHE A 92 -9.18 6.63 -0.66
CA PHE A 92 -8.02 5.77 -0.48
C PHE A 92 -6.71 6.56 -0.33
N VAL A 93 -6.57 7.67 -1.07
CA VAL A 93 -5.37 8.52 -1.07
C VAL A 93 -5.37 9.49 0.10
N SER A 94 -6.51 10.11 0.41
CA SER A 94 -6.62 11.07 1.51
C SER A 94 -6.65 10.40 2.89
N GLU A 95 -7.29 9.24 2.99
CA GLU A 95 -7.64 8.56 4.25
C GLU A 95 -8.46 9.43 5.22
N GLU A 96 -9.08 10.49 4.73
CA GLU A 96 -9.90 11.38 5.54
C GLU A 96 -11.28 10.80 5.78
N GLN A 97 -11.79 10.96 7.00
CA GLN A 97 -13.12 10.45 7.38
C GLN A 97 -14.23 11.08 6.53
N GLY A 98 -14.07 12.34 6.12
CA GLY A 98 -15.01 13.04 5.24
C GLY A 98 -15.14 12.38 3.88
N ASP A 99 -14.00 12.10 3.24
CA ASP A 99 -13.95 11.43 1.93
C ASP A 99 -14.46 9.98 2.00
N TYR A 100 -14.15 9.27 3.08
CA TYR A 100 -14.69 7.93 3.31
C TYR A 100 -16.21 7.94 3.47
N THR A 101 -16.76 8.93 4.19
CA THR A 101 -18.20 9.09 4.35
C THR A 101 -18.87 9.46 3.01
N ALA A 102 -18.24 10.32 2.21
CA ALA A 102 -18.71 10.64 0.87
C ALA A 102 -18.68 9.42 -0.06
N TYR A 103 -17.60 8.65 -0.04
CA TYR A 103 -17.49 7.39 -0.77
C TYR A 103 -18.64 6.43 -0.46
N ARG A 104 -19.02 6.26 0.81
CA ARG A 104 -20.11 5.35 1.19
C ARG A 104 -21.44 5.73 0.56
N LYS A 105 -21.73 7.02 0.44
CA LYS A 105 -22.95 7.50 -0.26
C LYS A 105 -22.91 7.16 -1.75
N VAL A 106 -21.76 7.34 -2.39
CA VAL A 106 -21.57 6.97 -3.81
C VAL A 106 -21.69 5.45 -3.99
N GLN A 107 -21.13 4.67 -3.08
CA GLN A 107 -21.24 3.21 -3.05
C GLN A 107 -22.68 2.74 -2.98
N ASP A 108 -23.47 3.27 -2.02
CA ASP A 108 -24.86 2.85 -1.83
C ASP A 108 -25.71 3.18 -3.07
N ASN A 109 -25.51 4.37 -3.66
CA ASN A 109 -26.20 4.78 -4.88
C ASN A 109 -25.82 3.90 -6.08
N ALA A 110 -24.53 3.60 -6.24
CA ALA A 110 -24.05 2.72 -7.31
C ALA A 110 -24.61 1.29 -7.18
N LEU A 111 -24.62 0.72 -5.96
CA LEU A 111 -25.21 -0.60 -5.74
C LEU A 111 -26.68 -0.65 -6.08
N LEU A 112 -27.49 0.37 -5.69
CA LEU A 112 -28.90 0.48 -6.02
C LEU A 112 -29.14 0.58 -7.54
N HIS A 113 -28.25 1.26 -8.27
CA HIS A 113 -28.34 1.35 -9.73
C HIS A 113 -28.00 0.02 -10.40
N PHE A 114 -26.86 -0.58 -10.06
CA PHE A 114 -26.44 -1.84 -10.67
C PHE A 114 -27.38 -3.01 -10.33
N ASP A 115 -28.11 -2.96 -9.21
CA ASP A 115 -29.10 -3.96 -8.87
C ASP A 115 -30.29 -4.01 -9.85
N LYS A 116 -30.61 -2.87 -10.46
CA LYS A 116 -31.69 -2.74 -11.44
C LYS A 116 -31.32 -3.20 -12.84
N LEU A 117 -30.02 -3.41 -13.13
CA LEU A 117 -29.60 -3.89 -14.44
C LEU A 117 -30.14 -5.31 -14.69
N PRO A 118 -30.40 -5.67 -15.98
CA PRO A 118 -30.82 -7.00 -16.35
C PRO A 118 -29.83 -8.09 -15.93
N GLU A 119 -30.35 -9.27 -15.59
CA GLU A 119 -29.53 -10.42 -15.18
C GLU A 119 -28.64 -10.97 -16.31
N ASP A 120 -28.90 -10.66 -17.55
CA ASP A 120 -28.12 -11.02 -18.73
C ASP A 120 -27.03 -9.98 -19.07
N SER A 121 -26.92 -8.89 -18.29
CA SER A 121 -25.81 -7.95 -18.42
C SER A 121 -24.57 -8.46 -17.69
N PRO A 122 -23.41 -8.62 -18.38
CA PRO A 122 -22.16 -8.98 -17.73
C PRO A 122 -21.64 -7.87 -16.79
N TYR A 123 -22.09 -6.63 -16.97
CA TYR A 123 -21.69 -5.49 -16.16
C TYR A 123 -22.40 -5.43 -14.81
N LYS A 124 -23.58 -6.05 -14.64
CA LYS A 124 -24.32 -6.04 -13.37
C LYS A 124 -23.46 -6.57 -12.20
N LYS A 125 -23.21 -7.86 -12.20
CA LYS A 125 -22.47 -8.52 -11.11
C LYS A 125 -20.99 -8.16 -11.10
N PHE A 126 -20.41 -7.83 -12.26
CA PHE A 126 -19.05 -7.31 -12.34
C PHE A 126 -18.92 -6.00 -11.54
N SER A 127 -19.74 -4.99 -11.86
CA SER A 127 -19.66 -3.69 -11.17
C SER A 127 -19.98 -3.80 -9.69
N GLN A 128 -21.00 -4.56 -9.31
CA GLN A 128 -21.31 -4.84 -7.91
C GLN A 128 -20.12 -5.49 -7.16
N SER A 129 -19.44 -6.43 -7.80
CA SER A 129 -18.25 -7.07 -7.23
C SER A 129 -17.10 -6.09 -7.02
N GLU A 130 -16.84 -5.23 -8.00
CA GLU A 130 -15.82 -4.17 -7.90
C GLU A 130 -16.13 -3.21 -6.74
N ILE A 131 -17.39 -2.77 -6.64
CA ILE A 131 -17.86 -1.89 -5.57
C ILE A 131 -17.61 -2.52 -4.19
N TYR A 132 -17.95 -3.80 -4.00
CA TYR A 132 -17.69 -4.48 -2.73
C TYR A 132 -16.21 -4.72 -2.48
N PHE A 133 -15.41 -4.98 -3.50
CA PHE A 133 -13.95 -5.11 -3.36
C PHE A 133 -13.29 -3.80 -2.92
N TYR A 134 -13.65 -2.68 -3.52
CA TYR A 134 -13.15 -1.35 -3.12
C TYR A 134 -13.66 -0.95 -1.73
N SER A 135 -14.91 -1.26 -1.40
CA SER A 135 -15.45 -1.07 -0.06
C SER A 135 -14.67 -1.85 0.99
N ALA A 136 -14.36 -3.12 0.72
CA ALA A 136 -13.57 -3.93 1.62
C ALA A 136 -12.16 -3.36 1.84
N THR A 137 -11.54 -2.86 0.77
CA THR A 137 -10.22 -2.24 0.81
C THR A 137 -10.22 -0.98 1.71
N LEU A 138 -11.22 -0.12 1.57
CA LEU A 138 -11.36 1.08 2.43
C LEU A 138 -11.70 0.67 3.86
N LYS A 139 -12.63 -0.24 4.08
CA LYS A 139 -12.99 -0.72 5.42
C LYS A 139 -11.77 -1.28 6.17
N ALA A 140 -10.93 -2.05 5.50
CA ALA A 140 -9.69 -2.53 6.09
C ALA A 140 -8.74 -1.37 6.45
N LYS A 141 -8.68 -0.34 5.62
CA LYS A 141 -7.86 0.86 5.84
C LYS A 141 -8.39 1.73 7.01
N PHE A 142 -9.70 1.65 7.28
CA PHE A 142 -10.38 2.37 8.36
C PHE A 142 -10.64 1.51 9.62
N ASP A 143 -10.03 0.31 9.72
CA ASP A 143 -10.14 -0.62 10.85
C ASP A 143 -11.51 -1.31 11.00
N GLU A 144 -12.31 -1.31 9.95
CA GLU A 144 -13.60 -2.01 9.91
C GLU A 144 -13.42 -3.45 9.39
N LEU A 145 -12.54 -4.25 10.02
CA LEU A 145 -12.08 -5.55 9.51
C LEU A 145 -13.22 -6.55 9.28
N TYR A 146 -14.22 -6.57 10.16
CA TYR A 146 -15.39 -7.44 10.00
C TYR A 146 -16.23 -7.06 8.78
N GLY A 147 -16.44 -5.76 8.58
CA GLY A 147 -17.11 -5.22 7.40
C GLY A 147 -16.35 -5.52 6.12
N ALA A 148 -15.01 -5.38 6.17
CA ALA A 148 -14.13 -5.71 5.05
C ALA A 148 -14.24 -7.19 4.65
N ALA A 149 -14.19 -8.11 5.62
CA ALA A 149 -14.34 -9.54 5.38
C ALA A 149 -15.69 -9.88 4.71
N ARG A 150 -16.78 -9.29 5.22
CA ARG A 150 -18.11 -9.49 4.63
C ARG A 150 -18.19 -9.01 3.19
N ASP A 151 -17.58 -7.85 2.89
CA ASP A 151 -17.63 -7.29 1.54
C ASP A 151 -16.72 -8.05 0.57
N ILE A 152 -15.57 -8.57 1.00
CA ILE A 152 -14.76 -9.51 0.20
C ILE A 152 -15.56 -10.76 -0.16
N ASN A 153 -16.36 -11.30 0.78
CA ASN A 153 -17.21 -12.44 0.51
C ASN A 153 -18.26 -12.13 -0.59
N ARG A 154 -18.94 -10.99 -0.45
CA ARG A 154 -19.92 -10.53 -1.47
C ARG A 154 -19.26 -10.35 -2.82
N ALA A 155 -18.11 -9.67 -2.86
CA ALA A 155 -17.35 -9.46 -4.08
C ALA A 155 -17.00 -10.79 -4.75
N ASN A 156 -16.49 -11.76 -3.98
CA ASN A 156 -16.14 -13.08 -4.51
C ASN A 156 -17.37 -13.85 -5.02
N THR A 157 -18.46 -13.86 -4.28
CA THR A 157 -19.70 -14.55 -4.69
C THR A 157 -20.22 -13.98 -6.01
N LEU A 158 -20.25 -12.66 -6.15
CA LEU A 158 -20.72 -11.99 -7.35
C LEU A 158 -19.81 -12.24 -8.55
N ILE A 159 -18.48 -12.13 -8.37
CA ILE A 159 -17.56 -12.29 -9.50
C ILE A 159 -17.47 -13.74 -9.98
N GLU A 160 -17.54 -14.73 -9.10
CA GLU A 160 -17.58 -16.14 -9.51
C GLU A 160 -18.90 -16.49 -10.20
N ALA A 161 -20.03 -15.92 -9.74
CA ALA A 161 -21.32 -16.08 -10.42
C ALA A 161 -21.31 -15.42 -11.82
N ASN A 162 -20.71 -14.22 -11.92
CA ASN A 162 -20.56 -13.53 -13.21
C ASN A 162 -19.67 -14.32 -14.17
N TYR A 163 -18.53 -14.80 -13.69
CA TYR A 163 -17.62 -15.62 -14.50
C TYR A 163 -18.29 -16.92 -14.99
N LYS A 164 -19.07 -17.58 -14.14
CA LYS A 164 -19.79 -18.79 -14.53
C LYS A 164 -20.78 -18.52 -15.68
N LYS A 165 -21.46 -17.38 -15.65
CA LYS A 165 -22.44 -16.98 -16.67
C LYS A 165 -21.77 -16.38 -17.91
N PHE A 166 -20.70 -15.62 -17.75
CA PHE A 166 -20.00 -14.92 -18.82
C PHE A 166 -18.48 -15.23 -18.77
N PRO A 167 -18.07 -16.47 -19.15
CA PRO A 167 -16.68 -16.90 -18.98
C PRO A 167 -15.69 -16.13 -19.88
N ASN A 168 -16.16 -15.56 -20.99
CA ASN A 168 -15.36 -14.78 -21.93
C ASN A 168 -15.33 -13.27 -21.61
N PHE A 169 -16.01 -12.82 -20.56
CA PHE A 169 -15.99 -11.43 -20.15
C PHE A 169 -14.71 -11.14 -19.37
N LEU A 170 -13.69 -10.67 -20.07
CA LEU A 170 -12.32 -10.46 -19.56
C LEU A 170 -12.22 -9.59 -18.29
N PRO A 171 -13.04 -8.54 -18.09
CA PRO A 171 -13.01 -7.74 -16.87
C PRO A 171 -13.14 -8.56 -15.58
N ASN A 172 -13.83 -9.69 -15.60
CA ASN A 172 -13.94 -10.60 -14.44
C ASN A 172 -12.58 -11.01 -13.87
N SER A 173 -11.54 -11.06 -14.70
CA SER A 173 -10.21 -11.54 -14.33
C SER A 173 -9.51 -10.64 -13.32
N LYS A 174 -9.82 -9.32 -13.28
CA LYS A 174 -9.21 -8.38 -12.34
C LYS A 174 -9.60 -8.71 -10.90
N THR A 175 -10.88 -8.59 -10.57
CA THR A 175 -11.36 -8.79 -9.19
C THR A 175 -11.24 -10.24 -8.77
N ARG A 176 -11.52 -11.18 -9.65
CA ARG A 176 -11.31 -12.61 -9.41
C ARG A 176 -9.84 -12.92 -9.10
N GLY A 177 -8.91 -12.32 -9.83
CA GLY A 177 -7.47 -12.49 -9.65
C GLY A 177 -6.99 -11.94 -8.33
N ILE A 178 -7.33 -10.70 -8.03
CA ILE A 178 -6.83 -10.03 -6.81
C ILE A 178 -7.43 -10.64 -5.53
N ILE A 179 -8.69 -11.04 -5.52
CA ILE A 179 -9.30 -11.73 -4.37
C ILE A 179 -8.58 -13.07 -4.10
N LYS A 180 -8.27 -13.86 -5.13
CA LYS A 180 -7.53 -15.13 -4.98
C LYS A 180 -6.12 -14.90 -4.41
N VAL A 181 -5.45 -13.82 -4.81
CA VAL A 181 -4.14 -13.43 -4.26
C VAL A 181 -4.28 -13.06 -2.78
N TYR A 182 -5.18 -12.15 -2.43
CA TYR A 182 -5.32 -11.69 -1.04
C TYR A 182 -5.72 -12.81 -0.08
N LEU A 183 -6.68 -13.64 -0.45
CA LEU A 183 -7.11 -14.76 0.38
C LEU A 183 -6.03 -15.85 0.54
N SER A 184 -4.99 -15.85 -0.30
CA SER A 184 -3.85 -16.77 -0.13
C SER A 184 -2.87 -16.35 0.99
N THR A 185 -3.02 -15.15 1.54
CA THR A 185 -2.09 -14.55 2.51
C THR A 185 -2.72 -14.20 3.84
N VAL A 186 -3.96 -14.60 4.08
CA VAL A 186 -4.63 -14.34 5.36
C VAL A 186 -3.86 -15.07 6.47
N PRO A 187 -3.28 -14.34 7.45
CA PRO A 187 -2.53 -14.94 8.54
C PRO A 187 -3.39 -15.85 9.43
N ASP A 188 -2.75 -16.78 10.13
CA ASP A 188 -3.45 -17.77 10.96
C ASP A 188 -4.33 -17.14 12.06
N ASN A 189 -3.93 -16.00 12.63
CA ASN A 189 -4.71 -15.23 13.60
C ASN A 189 -6.03 -14.66 13.00
N TYR A 190 -6.12 -14.54 11.68
CA TYR A 190 -7.33 -14.18 10.93
C TYR A 190 -7.96 -15.38 10.22
N SER A 191 -7.57 -16.61 10.53
CA SER A 191 -8.13 -17.84 9.93
C SER A 191 -9.65 -17.98 10.10
N TRP A 192 -10.22 -17.28 11.09
CA TRP A 192 -11.67 -17.17 11.26
C TRP A 192 -12.34 -16.52 10.05
N VAL A 193 -11.65 -15.55 9.38
CA VAL A 193 -12.13 -14.92 8.12
C VAL A 193 -12.28 -15.99 7.05
N ILE A 194 -11.24 -16.79 6.81
CA ILE A 194 -11.26 -17.87 5.82
C ILE A 194 -12.35 -18.89 6.12
N ARG A 195 -12.52 -19.26 7.41
CA ARG A 195 -13.59 -20.18 7.82
C ARG A 195 -14.97 -19.59 7.60
N MET A 196 -15.16 -18.31 7.95
CA MET A 196 -16.44 -17.62 7.74
C MET A 196 -16.78 -17.49 6.24
N LEU A 197 -15.77 -17.26 5.41
CA LEU A 197 -15.96 -17.06 3.97
C LEU A 197 -16.15 -18.39 3.21
N GLY A 198 -15.63 -19.52 3.73
CA GLY A 198 -15.61 -20.78 3.01
C GLY A 198 -14.79 -20.78 1.71
N ILE A 199 -13.94 -19.75 1.51
CA ILE A 199 -13.20 -19.52 0.27
C ILE A 199 -11.71 -19.73 0.54
N LYS A 200 -11.04 -20.48 -0.35
CA LYS A 200 -9.58 -20.63 -0.32
C LYS A 200 -8.93 -19.73 -1.36
N GLY A 201 -7.90 -18.99 -0.93
CA GLY A 201 -7.03 -18.27 -1.85
C GLY A 201 -6.22 -19.23 -2.74
N ASN A 202 -5.82 -18.74 -3.90
CA ASN A 202 -4.91 -19.46 -4.80
C ASN A 202 -3.99 -18.43 -5.47
N LEU A 203 -2.78 -18.28 -4.91
CA LEU A 203 -1.81 -17.30 -5.38
C LEU A 203 -1.48 -17.48 -6.88
N ASN A 204 -1.15 -18.69 -7.29
CA ASN A 204 -0.72 -18.94 -8.68
C ASN A 204 -1.86 -18.66 -9.69
N GLN A 205 -3.08 -19.07 -9.38
CA GLN A 205 -4.24 -18.79 -10.22
C GLN A 205 -4.55 -17.28 -10.26
N GLY A 206 -4.49 -16.61 -9.10
CA GLY A 206 -4.71 -15.17 -9.01
C GLY A 206 -3.69 -14.38 -9.83
N LEU A 207 -2.40 -14.70 -9.69
CA LEU A 207 -1.34 -14.09 -10.48
C LEU A 207 -1.48 -14.34 -11.98
N ALA A 208 -1.89 -15.56 -12.38
CA ALA A 208 -2.10 -15.89 -13.79
C ALA A 208 -3.24 -15.07 -14.42
N LEU A 209 -4.35 -14.88 -13.69
CA LEU A 209 -5.47 -14.04 -14.14
C LEU A 209 -5.07 -12.57 -14.30
N LEU A 210 -4.40 -11.99 -13.30
CA LEU A 210 -3.92 -10.61 -13.36
C LEU A 210 -2.90 -10.42 -14.48
N LYS A 211 -1.95 -11.36 -14.64
CA LYS A 211 -0.94 -11.33 -15.71
C LYS A 211 -1.55 -11.40 -17.10
N SER A 212 -2.52 -12.30 -17.31
CA SER A 212 -3.19 -12.41 -18.60
C SER A 212 -3.92 -11.13 -18.97
N LEU A 213 -4.69 -10.58 -18.03
CA LEU A 213 -5.43 -9.34 -18.24
C LEU A 213 -4.51 -8.13 -18.46
N SER A 214 -3.42 -8.00 -17.68
CA SER A 214 -2.46 -6.88 -17.78
C SER A 214 -1.74 -6.79 -19.14
N ARG A 215 -1.77 -7.86 -19.92
CA ARG A 215 -1.18 -7.95 -21.27
C ARG A 215 -2.18 -7.71 -22.38
N HIS A 216 -3.45 -7.61 -22.02
CA HIS A 216 -4.48 -7.32 -22.99
C HIS A 216 -4.31 -5.90 -23.52
N LYS A 217 -4.31 -5.77 -24.83
CA LYS A 217 -4.32 -4.48 -25.52
C LYS A 217 -5.56 -4.50 -26.42
N SER A 218 -6.41 -3.55 -26.22
CA SER A 218 -7.61 -3.33 -27.00
C SER A 218 -7.63 -1.85 -27.41
N ASP A 219 -8.17 -1.55 -28.56
CA ASP A 219 -8.26 -0.18 -29.00
C ASP A 219 -9.54 0.47 -28.46
N SER A 220 -9.38 1.38 -27.49
CA SER A 220 -10.43 2.31 -27.06
C SER A 220 -11.65 1.72 -26.33
N THR A 221 -11.46 0.71 -25.50
CA THR A 221 -12.54 0.16 -24.65
C THR A 221 -12.24 0.37 -23.16
N ILE A 222 -13.27 0.27 -22.29
CA ILE A 222 -13.11 0.28 -20.84
C ILE A 222 -12.10 -0.77 -20.34
N LEU A 223 -11.92 -1.83 -21.13
CA LEU A 223 -11.00 -2.91 -20.83
C LEU A 223 -9.54 -2.44 -20.74
N ASP A 224 -9.16 -1.41 -21.50
CA ASP A 224 -7.79 -0.87 -21.46
C ASP A 224 -7.43 -0.31 -20.09
N GLY A 225 -8.34 0.45 -19.50
CA GLY A 225 -8.15 0.95 -18.14
C GLY A 225 -8.17 -0.16 -17.09
N ILE A 226 -9.06 -1.13 -17.24
CA ILE A 226 -9.13 -2.29 -16.34
C ILE A 226 -7.85 -3.16 -16.46
N ALA A 227 -7.31 -3.32 -17.66
CA ALA A 227 -6.04 -4.02 -17.90
C ALA A 227 -4.85 -3.26 -17.32
N ASN A 228 -4.86 -1.93 -17.43
CA ASN A 228 -3.85 -1.06 -16.80
C ASN A 228 -3.86 -1.20 -15.28
N GLU A 229 -5.03 -1.15 -14.65
CA GLU A 229 -5.17 -1.40 -13.21
C GLU A 229 -4.68 -2.80 -12.82
N ALA A 230 -5.04 -3.83 -13.61
CA ALA A 230 -4.56 -5.20 -13.39
C ALA A 230 -3.02 -5.28 -13.46
N SER A 231 -2.34 -4.46 -14.27
CA SER A 231 -0.88 -4.42 -14.34
C SER A 231 -0.24 -3.93 -13.03
N TYR A 232 -0.82 -2.91 -12.40
CA TYR A 232 -0.39 -2.44 -11.09
C TYR A 232 -0.67 -3.46 -9.98
N LEU A 233 -1.87 -4.04 -9.97
CA LEU A 233 -2.25 -5.09 -9.02
C LEU A 233 -1.36 -6.34 -9.16
N TYR A 234 -1.00 -6.72 -10.38
CA TYR A 234 -0.07 -7.82 -10.64
C TYR A 234 1.33 -7.52 -10.08
N SER A 235 1.88 -6.36 -10.38
CA SER A 235 3.20 -5.93 -9.88
C SER A 235 3.22 -5.84 -8.35
N PHE A 236 2.16 -5.30 -7.75
CA PHE A 236 1.99 -5.25 -6.29
C PHE A 236 1.93 -6.66 -5.68
N SER A 237 1.16 -7.56 -6.28
CA SER A 237 1.02 -8.94 -5.83
C SER A 237 2.34 -9.71 -5.90
N LEU A 238 3.10 -9.50 -6.98
CA LEU A 238 4.45 -10.08 -7.11
C LEU A 238 5.39 -9.59 -5.99
N LEU A 239 5.37 -8.31 -5.68
CA LEU A 239 6.24 -7.72 -4.66
C LEU A 239 5.85 -8.17 -3.25
N HIS A 240 4.59 -7.92 -2.87
CA HIS A 240 4.16 -8.02 -1.48
C HIS A 240 3.71 -9.43 -1.09
N VAL A 241 3.15 -10.18 -2.03
CA VAL A 241 2.57 -11.50 -1.77
C VAL A 241 3.50 -12.63 -2.24
N ALA A 242 3.85 -12.64 -3.52
CA ALA A 242 4.70 -13.69 -4.07
C ALA A 242 6.19 -13.57 -3.68
N LYS A 243 6.59 -12.43 -3.09
CA LYS A 243 7.98 -12.13 -2.71
C LYS A 243 8.97 -12.23 -3.89
N GLN A 244 8.54 -11.78 -5.07
CA GLN A 244 9.31 -11.77 -6.32
C GLN A 244 9.64 -10.33 -6.75
N PRO A 245 10.51 -9.60 -6.02
CA PRO A 245 10.73 -8.17 -6.26
C PRO A 245 11.39 -7.87 -7.62
N ILE A 246 12.25 -8.76 -8.12
CA ILE A 246 12.90 -8.59 -9.44
C ILE A 246 11.85 -8.68 -10.56
N THR A 247 10.97 -9.69 -10.49
CA THR A 247 9.86 -9.84 -11.45
C THR A 247 8.90 -8.66 -11.34
N ALA A 248 8.55 -8.24 -10.12
CA ALA A 248 7.70 -7.06 -9.88
C ALA A 248 8.29 -5.81 -10.53
N TRP A 249 9.61 -5.57 -10.42
CA TRP A 249 10.29 -4.47 -11.08
C TRP A 249 10.15 -4.53 -12.59
N SER A 250 10.46 -5.69 -13.18
CA SER A 250 10.34 -5.89 -14.63
C SER A 250 8.92 -5.66 -15.15
N GLU A 251 7.90 -6.10 -14.41
CA GLU A 251 6.50 -5.90 -14.80
C GLU A 251 6.06 -4.43 -14.61
N THR A 252 6.51 -3.75 -13.55
CA THR A 252 6.20 -2.33 -13.32
C THR A 252 6.74 -1.43 -14.43
N LEU A 253 7.90 -1.76 -15.01
CA LEU A 253 8.45 -1.01 -16.13
C LEU A 253 7.62 -1.15 -17.43
N LYS A 254 6.74 -2.16 -17.51
CA LYS A 254 5.82 -2.37 -18.63
C LYS A 254 4.45 -1.72 -18.40
N CYS A 255 4.15 -1.28 -17.17
CA CYS A 255 2.90 -0.58 -16.88
C CYS A 255 2.83 0.72 -17.68
N THR A 256 1.63 1.05 -18.12
CA THR A 256 1.38 2.28 -18.86
C THR A 256 1.47 3.50 -17.95
N GLY A 257 1.91 4.61 -18.52
CA GLY A 257 2.02 5.89 -17.83
C GLY A 257 3.46 6.27 -17.46
N ASP A 258 3.82 7.49 -17.83
CA ASP A 258 5.08 8.09 -17.42
C ASP A 258 4.98 8.49 -15.93
N TYR A 259 5.92 8.03 -15.11
CA TYR A 259 5.97 8.35 -13.69
C TYR A 259 6.13 9.85 -13.39
N LYS A 260 6.46 10.66 -14.40
CA LYS A 260 6.55 12.12 -14.29
C LYS A 260 5.21 12.82 -14.42
N THR A 261 4.22 12.16 -15.03
CA THR A 261 2.88 12.67 -15.27
C THR A 261 1.77 11.81 -14.66
N ASN A 262 2.13 10.66 -14.10
CA ASN A 262 1.18 9.71 -13.51
C ASN A 262 1.61 9.34 -12.09
N LEU A 263 0.89 9.85 -11.09
CA LEU A 263 1.20 9.61 -9.66
C LEU A 263 1.10 8.14 -9.25
N THR A 264 0.19 7.37 -9.84
CA THR A 264 0.09 5.93 -9.59
C THR A 264 1.34 5.20 -10.08
N SER A 265 1.78 5.49 -11.31
CA SER A 265 3.03 4.94 -11.85
C SER A 265 4.24 5.36 -11.00
N ASN A 266 4.29 6.61 -10.56
CA ASN A 266 5.32 7.14 -9.68
C ASN A 266 5.39 6.35 -8.37
N PHE A 267 4.25 6.16 -7.72
CA PHE A 267 4.15 5.40 -6.46
C PHE A 267 4.62 3.95 -6.62
N PHE A 268 4.09 3.21 -7.60
CA PHE A 268 4.45 1.80 -7.78
C PHE A 268 5.94 1.65 -8.10
N ARG A 269 6.46 2.48 -9.00
CA ARG A 269 7.87 2.44 -9.42
C ARG A 269 8.82 2.76 -8.27
N SER A 270 8.54 3.80 -7.49
CA SER A 270 9.36 4.18 -6.32
C SER A 270 9.29 3.13 -5.20
N ASN A 271 8.10 2.63 -4.89
CA ASN A 271 7.91 1.63 -3.84
C ASN A 271 8.67 0.33 -4.14
N ILE A 272 8.60 -0.16 -5.38
CA ILE A 272 9.32 -1.38 -5.78
C ILE A 272 10.84 -1.12 -5.82
N ALA A 273 11.28 0.04 -6.28
CA ALA A 273 12.70 0.41 -6.26
C ALA A 273 13.27 0.41 -4.83
N MET A 274 12.54 0.96 -3.86
CA MET A 274 12.93 0.92 -2.44
C MET A 274 13.07 -0.52 -1.92
N LYS A 275 12.13 -1.41 -2.25
CA LYS A 275 12.18 -2.83 -1.84
C LYS A 275 13.32 -3.62 -2.49
N LEU A 276 13.87 -3.12 -3.59
CA LEU A 276 15.04 -3.67 -4.29
C LEU A 276 16.36 -3.03 -3.85
N ASN A 277 16.36 -2.19 -2.82
CA ASN A 277 17.52 -1.37 -2.42
C ASN A 277 18.07 -0.48 -3.56
N LYS A 278 17.21 -0.09 -4.52
CA LYS A 278 17.51 0.89 -5.59
C LYS A 278 17.10 2.29 -5.15
N ASN A 279 17.67 2.72 -4.03
CA ASN A 279 17.20 3.93 -3.34
C ASN A 279 17.38 5.21 -4.17
N GLU A 280 18.49 5.34 -4.92
CA GLU A 280 18.68 6.48 -5.83
C GLU A 280 17.58 6.55 -6.89
N THR A 281 17.20 5.41 -7.47
CA THR A 281 16.08 5.36 -8.43
C THR A 281 14.77 5.77 -7.76
N ALA A 282 14.53 5.35 -6.51
CA ALA A 282 13.33 5.74 -5.77
C ALA A 282 13.29 7.26 -5.52
N ILE A 283 14.40 7.86 -5.11
CA ILE A 283 14.52 9.31 -4.91
C ILE A 283 14.22 10.04 -6.23
N GLN A 284 14.90 9.68 -7.33
CA GLN A 284 14.71 10.30 -8.63
C GLN A 284 13.25 10.23 -9.11
N VAL A 285 12.61 9.08 -8.94
CA VAL A 285 11.21 8.89 -9.31
C VAL A 285 10.29 9.75 -8.46
N LEU A 286 10.47 9.77 -7.13
CA LEU A 286 9.65 10.55 -6.21
C LEU A 286 9.82 12.05 -6.38
N GLU A 287 11.04 12.53 -6.64
CA GLU A 287 11.31 13.96 -6.89
C GLU A 287 10.74 14.44 -8.22
N ALA A 288 10.66 13.55 -9.20
CA ALA A 288 10.07 13.85 -10.51
C ALA A 288 8.53 13.80 -10.55
N ARG A 289 7.86 13.50 -9.42
CA ARG A 289 6.40 13.42 -9.36
C ARG A 289 5.74 14.76 -9.70
N PRO A 290 4.60 14.76 -10.39
CA PRO A 290 3.87 16.00 -10.61
C PRO A 290 3.29 16.53 -9.29
N MET A 291 3.39 17.85 -9.09
CA MET A 291 2.96 18.53 -7.85
C MET A 291 2.07 19.75 -8.12
N ASN A 292 1.64 19.97 -9.38
CA ASN A 292 0.76 21.08 -9.70
C ASN A 292 -0.69 20.82 -9.25
N ALA A 293 -1.53 21.87 -9.25
CA ALA A 293 -2.89 21.84 -8.74
C ALA A 293 -3.86 20.90 -9.49
N GLU A 294 -3.47 20.36 -10.64
CA GLU A 294 -4.30 19.39 -11.38
C GLU A 294 -4.33 18.00 -10.72
N TYR A 295 -3.32 17.69 -9.89
CA TYR A 295 -3.18 16.40 -9.23
C TYR A 295 -3.70 16.45 -7.79
N SER A 296 -4.29 15.35 -7.37
CA SER A 296 -4.64 15.17 -5.95
C SER A 296 -3.37 15.17 -5.09
N HIS A 297 -3.45 15.81 -3.93
CA HIS A 297 -2.33 15.84 -3.00
C HIS A 297 -2.03 14.44 -2.47
N PHE A 298 -1.00 13.81 -3.00
CA PHE A 298 -0.57 12.49 -2.57
C PHE A 298 0.53 12.60 -1.49
N TRP A 299 0.13 13.01 -0.28
CA TRP A 299 1.04 13.26 0.85
C TRP A 299 1.89 12.06 1.22
N PHE A 300 1.41 10.83 1.01
CA PHE A 300 2.18 9.62 1.28
C PHE A 300 3.48 9.55 0.45
N ALA A 301 3.54 10.17 -0.72
CA ALA A 301 4.78 10.28 -1.50
C ALA A 301 5.87 11.07 -0.76
N HIS A 302 5.51 12.06 0.05
CA HIS A 302 6.46 12.77 0.92
C HIS A 302 7.02 11.85 2.02
N TYR A 303 6.17 11.01 2.64
CA TYR A 303 6.65 10.00 3.59
C TYR A 303 7.65 9.04 2.94
N LEU A 304 7.35 8.52 1.75
CA LEU A 304 8.25 7.62 1.02
C LEU A 304 9.58 8.30 0.65
N LEU A 305 9.52 9.55 0.17
CA LEU A 305 10.72 10.32 -0.16
C LEU A 305 11.55 10.63 1.09
N GLY A 306 10.90 10.95 2.20
CA GLY A 306 11.55 11.11 3.50
C GLY A 306 12.29 9.84 3.94
N VAL A 307 11.68 8.66 3.80
CA VAL A 307 12.32 7.37 4.09
C VAL A 307 13.52 7.13 3.16
N ALA A 308 13.37 7.37 1.87
CA ALA A 308 14.44 7.19 0.90
C ALA A 308 15.63 8.15 1.16
N LYS A 309 15.36 9.42 1.41
CA LYS A 309 16.39 10.41 1.78
C LYS A 309 17.06 10.06 3.12
N MET A 310 16.30 9.62 4.11
CA MET A 310 16.87 9.18 5.40
C MET A 310 17.78 7.95 5.24
N ASN A 311 17.42 6.99 4.40
CA ASN A 311 18.28 5.85 4.09
C ASN A 311 19.60 6.28 3.44
N LYS A 312 19.60 7.35 2.65
CA LYS A 312 20.78 7.97 2.05
C LYS A 312 21.59 8.84 3.04
N GLN A 313 21.04 9.12 4.22
CA GLN A 313 21.55 10.12 5.18
C GLN A 313 21.48 11.56 4.65
N ASP A 314 20.54 11.84 3.75
CA ASP A 314 20.26 13.17 3.23
C ASP A 314 19.43 13.97 4.23
N ASN A 315 19.92 15.18 4.57
CA ASN A 315 19.25 16.07 5.52
C ASN A 315 17.88 16.58 5.04
N GLY A 316 17.58 16.49 3.72
CA GLY A 316 16.25 16.76 3.18
C GLY A 316 15.17 15.80 3.68
N ALA A 317 15.53 14.68 4.29
CA ALA A 317 14.58 13.71 4.84
C ALA A 317 13.60 14.35 5.84
N ILE A 318 14.09 15.22 6.73
CA ILE A 318 13.24 15.85 7.75
C ILE A 318 12.24 16.84 7.15
N VAL A 319 12.58 17.48 6.03
CA VAL A 319 11.67 18.37 5.30
C VAL A 319 10.49 17.59 4.76
N GLU A 320 10.77 16.43 4.15
CA GLU A 320 9.74 15.56 3.59
C GLU A 320 8.82 14.97 4.68
N PHE A 321 9.39 14.51 5.80
CA PHE A 321 8.60 14.03 6.93
C PHE A 321 7.72 15.13 7.54
N ASN A 322 8.24 16.35 7.65
CA ASN A 322 7.45 17.50 8.12
C ASN A 322 6.32 17.83 7.16
N ALA A 323 6.57 17.81 5.84
CA ALA A 323 5.53 18.04 4.83
C ALA A 323 4.40 17.00 4.96
N PHE A 324 4.74 15.72 5.09
CA PHE A 324 3.75 14.66 5.34
C PHE A 324 2.99 14.90 6.65
N TYR A 325 3.70 15.01 7.77
CA TYR A 325 3.09 15.11 9.10
C TYR A 325 2.19 16.34 9.26
N THR A 326 2.56 17.47 8.66
CA THR A 326 1.82 18.72 8.76
C THR A 326 0.55 18.74 7.91
N ASN A 327 0.58 18.10 6.74
CA ASN A 327 -0.49 18.23 5.76
C ASN A 327 -1.39 16.99 5.65
N PHE A 328 -0.88 15.80 5.92
CA PHE A 328 -1.68 14.59 5.85
C PHE A 328 -2.66 14.51 7.02
N ARG A 329 -3.95 14.32 6.71
CA ARG A 329 -5.05 14.23 7.68
C ARG A 329 -5.60 12.80 7.79
N GLY A 330 -4.98 11.87 7.10
CA GLY A 330 -5.35 10.46 7.11
C GLY A 330 -4.93 9.72 8.38
N ARG A 331 -4.97 8.42 8.33
CA ARG A 331 -4.89 7.55 9.53
C ARG A 331 -3.55 6.83 9.66
N ASN A 332 -2.98 6.41 8.53
CA ASN A 332 -1.83 5.50 8.51
C ASN A 332 -0.49 6.24 8.38
N TYR A 333 0.58 5.60 8.85
CA TYR A 333 1.97 6.06 8.78
C TYR A 333 2.32 7.31 9.61
N ILE A 334 1.39 7.84 10.42
CA ILE A 334 1.66 8.99 11.29
C ILE A 334 2.66 8.62 12.40
N LYS A 335 2.42 7.51 13.10
CA LYS A 335 3.35 7.03 14.15
C LYS A 335 4.70 6.65 13.56
N SER A 336 4.69 6.00 12.42
CA SER A 336 5.92 5.63 11.71
C SER A 336 6.70 6.87 11.25
N CYS A 337 6.03 7.91 10.78
CA CYS A 337 6.67 9.18 10.44
C CYS A 337 7.35 9.80 11.67
N LEU A 338 6.66 9.89 12.80
CA LEU A 338 7.21 10.41 14.06
C LEU A 338 8.41 9.58 14.54
N GLN A 339 8.38 8.25 14.39
CA GLN A 339 9.52 7.37 14.66
C GLN A 339 10.72 7.73 13.77
N LYS A 340 10.49 7.92 12.46
CA LYS A 340 11.56 8.30 11.52
C LYS A 340 12.14 9.67 11.84
N MET A 341 11.30 10.64 12.25
CA MET A 341 11.76 11.94 12.70
C MET A 341 12.60 11.81 13.99
N SER A 342 12.18 10.97 14.94
CA SER A 342 12.97 10.67 16.14
C SER A 342 14.32 10.04 15.75
N TRP A 343 14.36 9.08 14.84
CA TRP A 343 15.59 8.43 14.36
C TRP A 343 16.53 9.41 13.66
N TYR A 344 15.98 10.31 12.84
CA TYR A 344 16.76 11.37 12.22
C TYR A 344 17.50 12.18 13.27
N TYR A 345 16.82 12.63 14.33
CA TYR A 345 17.44 13.43 15.40
C TYR A 345 18.38 12.63 16.31
N ILE A 346 18.18 11.30 16.46
CA ILE A 346 19.17 10.43 17.11
C ILE A 346 20.50 10.48 16.36
N ILE A 347 20.45 10.31 15.03
CA ILE A 347 21.66 10.34 14.19
C ILE A 347 22.33 11.71 14.20
N GLN A 348 21.55 12.79 14.27
CA GLN A 348 22.06 14.17 14.39
C GLN A 348 22.52 14.54 15.81
N GLY A 349 22.46 13.63 16.79
CA GLY A 349 22.85 13.89 18.16
C GLY A 349 21.90 14.83 18.93
N ASN A 350 20.72 15.13 18.39
CA ASN A 350 19.74 16.01 19.03
C ASN A 350 18.75 15.23 19.90
N ASN A 351 19.19 14.89 21.11
CA ASN A 351 18.40 14.09 22.06
C ASN A 351 17.06 14.76 22.41
N ARG A 352 17.01 16.08 22.53
CA ARG A 352 15.77 16.80 22.87
C ARG A 352 14.69 16.61 21.82
N LEU A 353 15.01 16.81 20.56
CA LEU A 353 14.04 16.63 19.48
C LEU A 353 13.71 15.15 19.26
N SER A 354 14.68 14.26 19.38
CA SER A 354 14.45 12.83 19.32
C SER A 354 13.42 12.37 20.35
N THR A 355 13.60 12.75 21.62
CA THR A 355 12.66 12.42 22.72
C THR A 355 11.28 13.02 22.46
N LYS A 356 11.20 14.30 22.06
CA LYS A 356 9.93 14.94 21.69
C LYS A 356 9.14 14.12 20.66
N TYR A 357 9.76 13.74 19.54
CA TYR A 357 9.05 12.97 18.50
C TYR A 357 8.73 11.56 18.96
N LYS A 358 9.56 10.93 19.79
CA LYS A 358 9.28 9.63 20.39
C LYS A 358 8.03 9.67 21.28
N GLU A 359 7.88 10.68 22.10
CA GLU A 359 6.70 10.89 22.98
C GLU A 359 5.43 11.16 22.17
N MET A 360 5.53 11.92 21.07
CA MET A 360 4.39 12.21 20.20
C MET A 360 3.77 10.94 19.58
N ILE A 361 4.53 9.85 19.44
CA ILE A 361 4.02 8.56 18.94
C ILE A 361 2.86 8.04 19.80
N LEU A 362 2.88 8.28 21.13
CA LEU A 362 1.82 7.82 22.03
C LEU A 362 0.47 8.46 21.73
N THR A 363 0.49 9.75 21.39
CA THR A 363 -0.72 10.58 21.34
C THR A 363 -1.21 10.91 19.91
N ARG A 364 -0.40 10.62 18.88
CA ARG A 364 -0.71 10.99 17.49
C ARG A 364 -0.85 9.77 16.59
N GLY A 365 -1.82 9.80 15.69
CA GLY A 365 -2.08 8.73 14.72
C GLY A 365 -2.60 7.43 15.33
N PHE A 366 -2.79 6.45 14.49
CA PHE A 366 -3.34 5.13 14.83
C PHE A 366 -2.27 4.05 14.62
N ALA A 367 -2.36 2.91 15.29
CA ALA A 367 -1.48 1.76 15.10
C ALA A 367 -2.21 0.65 14.33
N MET A 368 -2.56 0.92 13.08
CA MET A 368 -3.34 0.01 12.25
C MET A 368 -2.48 -0.87 11.36
N ASN A 369 -1.52 -0.26 10.67
CA ASN A 369 -0.55 -0.97 9.85
C ASN A 369 0.67 -1.41 10.67
N GLU A 370 1.50 -2.28 10.09
CA GLU A 370 2.65 -2.87 10.77
C GLU A 370 3.72 -1.82 11.12
N GLU A 371 3.94 -0.83 10.26
CA GLU A 371 4.90 0.25 10.47
C GLU A 371 4.51 1.13 11.67
N ASP A 372 3.22 1.43 11.83
CA ASP A 372 2.72 2.21 12.96
C ASP A 372 2.71 1.39 14.27
N LYS A 373 2.45 0.08 14.21
CA LYS A 373 2.58 -0.83 15.36
C LYS A 373 4.02 -0.93 15.84
N GLN A 374 4.98 -1.06 14.91
CA GLN A 374 6.41 -1.06 15.22
C GLN A 374 6.85 0.28 15.80
N ALA A 375 6.33 1.40 15.29
CA ALA A 375 6.60 2.71 15.84
C ALA A 375 6.06 2.86 17.27
N LEU A 376 4.87 2.32 17.55
CA LEU A 376 4.33 2.31 18.92
C LEU A 376 5.21 1.47 19.85
N GLY A 377 5.61 0.27 19.42
CA GLY A 377 6.52 -0.59 20.20
C GLY A 377 7.93 -0.01 20.40
N PHE A 378 8.34 0.95 19.59
CA PHE A 378 9.62 1.65 19.76
C PHE A 378 9.62 2.56 21.00
N VAL A 379 8.47 3.03 21.47
CA VAL A 379 8.40 4.01 22.56
C VAL A 379 8.97 3.45 23.85
N ASP A 380 8.71 2.18 24.15
CA ASP A 380 9.18 1.52 25.39
C ASP A 380 10.62 0.99 25.27
N LYS A 381 11.23 1.07 24.09
CA LYS A 381 12.60 0.59 23.88
C LYS A 381 13.64 1.64 24.21
N PRO A 382 14.85 1.22 24.62
CA PRO A 382 16.00 2.10 24.74
C PRO A 382 16.26 2.84 23.41
N THR A 383 16.83 4.04 23.51
CA THR A 383 17.27 4.80 22.35
C THR A 383 18.30 4.00 21.54
N PRO A 384 18.10 3.80 20.22
CA PRO A 384 19.07 3.09 19.40
C PRO A 384 20.45 3.76 19.40
N HIS A 385 21.48 2.96 19.25
CA HIS A 385 22.83 3.50 19.10
C HIS A 385 22.95 4.23 17.74
N PRO A 386 23.36 5.51 17.70
CA PRO A 386 23.32 6.32 16.48
C PRO A 386 24.04 5.69 15.28
N ILE A 387 25.24 5.15 15.50
CA ILE A 387 26.02 4.51 14.42
C ILE A 387 25.34 3.23 13.93
N LEU A 388 24.82 2.38 14.82
CA LEU A 388 24.12 1.15 14.41
C LEU A 388 22.81 1.46 13.66
N LEU A 389 22.10 2.51 14.07
CA LEU A 389 20.92 3.00 13.37
C LEU A 389 21.29 3.57 11.99
N LYS A 390 22.32 4.41 11.88
CA LYS A 390 22.86 4.92 10.61
C LYS A 390 23.25 3.78 9.68
N THR A 391 23.99 2.79 10.19
CA THR A 391 24.38 1.59 9.44
C THR A 391 23.18 0.82 8.90
N ARG A 392 22.14 0.62 9.72
CA ARG A 392 20.88 -0.01 9.31
C ARG A 392 20.27 0.71 8.13
N LEU A 393 20.06 2.02 8.25
CA LEU A 393 19.38 2.81 7.23
C LEU A 393 20.16 2.83 5.90
N LEU A 394 21.47 3.00 5.96
CA LEU A 394 22.34 2.91 4.78
C LEU A 394 22.23 1.54 4.12
N TYR A 395 22.28 0.45 4.89
CA TYR A 395 22.13 -0.90 4.35
C TYR A 395 20.76 -1.12 3.72
N ASP A 396 19.69 -0.68 4.39
CA ASP A 396 18.31 -0.79 3.90
C ASP A 396 18.10 0.02 2.60
N GLY A 397 18.82 1.13 2.43
CA GLY A 397 18.86 1.91 1.19
C GLY A 397 19.72 1.29 0.06
N GLY A 398 20.53 0.28 0.36
CA GLY A 398 21.46 -0.34 -0.60
C GLY A 398 22.85 0.30 -0.65
N TYR A 399 23.15 1.25 0.23
CA TYR A 399 24.43 1.93 0.38
C TYR A 399 25.38 1.07 1.22
N THR A 400 25.76 -0.11 0.65
CA THR A 400 26.49 -1.15 1.40
C THR A 400 27.90 -0.70 1.78
N LYS A 401 28.56 0.11 0.93
CA LYS A 401 29.90 0.65 1.19
C LYS A 401 29.86 1.65 2.34
N GLU A 402 28.96 2.60 2.28
CA GLU A 402 28.77 3.63 3.29
C GLU A 402 28.29 3.02 4.62
N ALA A 403 27.51 1.95 4.57
CA ALA A 403 27.11 1.19 5.75
C ALA A 403 28.31 0.50 6.42
N LEU A 404 29.26 -0.01 5.63
CA LEU A 404 30.50 -0.58 6.15
C LEU A 404 31.37 0.52 6.79
N GLU A 405 31.58 1.62 6.09
CA GLU A 405 32.34 2.76 6.61
C GLU A 405 31.75 3.25 7.95
N ALA A 406 30.41 3.42 8.01
CA ALA A 406 29.74 3.85 9.24
C ALA A 406 29.94 2.87 10.41
N ILE A 407 29.83 1.56 10.20
CA ILE A 407 29.97 0.60 11.31
C ILE A 407 31.42 0.43 11.75
N GLU A 408 32.39 0.73 10.89
CA GLU A 408 33.82 0.68 11.22
C GLU A 408 34.27 1.86 12.10
N GLU A 409 33.50 2.94 12.17
CA GLU A 409 33.71 4.01 13.17
C GLU A 409 33.49 3.51 14.62
N LEU A 410 32.81 2.38 14.79
CA LEU A 410 32.43 1.84 16.10
C LEU A 410 33.46 0.81 16.59
N ASP A 411 34.12 1.10 17.70
CA ASP A 411 34.96 0.12 18.41
C ASP A 411 34.06 -0.91 19.13
N PRO A 412 34.07 -2.19 18.73
CA PRO A 412 33.24 -3.21 19.35
C PRO A 412 33.49 -3.41 20.84
N LYS A 413 34.70 -3.07 21.32
CA LYS A 413 35.09 -3.18 22.73
C LYS A 413 34.34 -2.16 23.61
N LYS A 414 33.89 -1.06 23.01
CA LYS A 414 33.11 -0.02 23.71
C LYS A 414 31.61 -0.33 23.81
N LEU A 415 31.14 -1.42 23.20
CA LEU A 415 29.76 -1.86 23.30
C LEU A 415 29.52 -2.50 24.68
N THR A 416 28.75 -1.79 25.51
CA THR A 416 28.58 -2.13 26.93
C THR A 416 27.56 -3.23 27.18
N THR A 417 26.62 -3.46 26.26
CA THR A 417 25.55 -4.45 26.44
C THR A 417 25.65 -5.60 25.43
N ILE A 418 25.19 -6.79 25.85
CA ILE A 418 25.11 -7.97 24.98
C ILE A 418 24.22 -7.67 23.76
N LYS A 419 23.12 -6.92 23.96
CA LYS A 419 22.21 -6.49 22.91
C LYS A 419 22.93 -5.68 21.81
N LEU A 420 23.73 -4.69 22.18
CA LEU A 420 24.50 -3.88 21.21
C LEU A 420 25.56 -4.72 20.48
N LYS A 421 26.18 -5.69 21.17
CA LYS A 421 27.11 -6.63 20.54
C LYS A 421 26.42 -7.56 19.52
N ALA A 422 25.23 -8.05 19.87
CA ALA A 422 24.42 -8.84 18.96
C ALA A 422 24.01 -8.02 17.72
N GLU A 423 23.53 -6.80 17.90
CA GLU A 423 23.18 -5.92 16.79
C GLU A 423 24.37 -5.60 15.90
N PHE A 424 25.51 -5.26 16.48
CA PHE A 424 26.75 -5.00 15.74
C PHE A 424 27.14 -6.21 14.86
N CYS A 425 27.20 -7.41 15.45
CA CYS A 425 27.52 -8.63 14.72
C CYS A 425 26.51 -8.90 13.59
N TYR A 426 25.23 -8.72 13.88
CA TYR A 426 24.16 -8.87 12.89
C TYR A 426 24.33 -7.91 11.70
N ARG A 427 24.48 -6.59 11.95
CA ARG A 427 24.63 -5.58 10.90
C ARG A 427 25.88 -5.84 10.05
N ARG A 428 27.00 -6.09 10.71
CA ARG A 428 28.26 -6.37 10.02
C ARG A 428 28.23 -7.68 9.23
N GLY A 429 27.54 -8.71 9.76
CA GLY A 429 27.29 -9.96 9.06
C GLY A 429 26.45 -9.77 7.79
N ARG A 430 25.38 -8.94 7.85
CA ARG A 430 24.57 -8.59 6.70
C ARG A 430 25.36 -7.86 5.60
N ILE A 431 26.24 -6.94 5.99
CA ILE A 431 27.12 -6.21 5.08
C ILE A 431 28.10 -7.20 4.40
N ALA A 432 28.80 -8.02 5.18
CA ALA A 432 29.74 -9.00 4.66
C ALA A 432 29.08 -10.00 3.69
N GLN A 433 27.88 -10.49 4.03
CA GLN A 433 27.10 -11.34 3.13
C GLN A 433 26.78 -10.63 1.80
N LYS A 434 26.39 -9.36 1.85
CA LYS A 434 26.07 -8.57 0.65
C LYS A 434 27.30 -8.32 -0.24
N GLN A 435 28.50 -8.28 0.36
CA GLN A 435 29.78 -8.14 -0.32
C GLN A 435 30.34 -9.47 -0.86
N GLY A 436 29.68 -10.59 -0.58
CA GLY A 436 30.15 -11.93 -0.96
C GLY A 436 31.18 -12.54 0.00
N GLU A 437 31.50 -11.86 1.12
CA GLU A 437 32.42 -12.33 2.15
C GLU A 437 31.75 -13.37 3.08
N MET A 438 31.29 -14.49 2.50
CA MET A 438 30.40 -15.43 3.20
C MET A 438 31.05 -16.03 4.46
N ALA A 439 32.35 -16.43 4.39
CA ALA A 439 33.03 -16.98 5.55
C ALA A 439 33.09 -16.01 6.75
N ARG A 440 33.23 -14.70 6.47
CA ARG A 440 33.18 -13.65 7.48
C ARG A 440 31.76 -13.44 7.99
N ALA A 441 30.75 -13.44 7.09
CA ALA A 441 29.37 -13.31 7.44
C ALA A 441 28.90 -14.40 8.41
N LEU A 442 29.26 -15.67 8.14
CA LEU A 442 28.91 -16.82 8.99
C LEU A 442 29.48 -16.68 10.41
N LYS A 443 30.78 -16.31 10.54
CA LYS A 443 31.39 -16.07 11.85
C LYS A 443 30.68 -14.97 12.64
N LEU A 444 30.28 -13.90 11.96
CA LEU A 444 29.56 -12.78 12.58
C LEU A 444 28.13 -13.18 12.98
N TYR A 445 27.45 -13.98 12.16
CA TYR A 445 26.12 -14.51 12.49
C TYR A 445 26.17 -15.51 13.66
N GLU A 446 27.19 -16.36 13.74
CA GLU A 446 27.38 -17.24 14.90
C GLU A 446 27.60 -16.44 16.18
N ALA A 447 28.48 -15.43 16.17
CA ALA A 447 28.70 -14.54 17.29
C ALA A 447 27.40 -13.80 17.67
N CYS A 448 26.65 -13.30 16.70
CA CYS A 448 25.33 -12.67 16.93
C CYS A 448 24.37 -13.64 17.62
N SER A 449 24.26 -14.86 17.12
CA SER A 449 23.38 -15.89 17.66
C SER A 449 23.69 -16.25 19.12
N LEU A 450 24.99 -16.26 19.48
CA LEU A 450 25.43 -16.49 20.85
C LEU A 450 25.12 -15.30 21.78
N PHE A 451 25.43 -14.08 21.35
CA PHE A 451 25.11 -12.87 22.12
C PHE A 451 23.58 -12.67 22.31
N ALA A 452 22.77 -13.12 21.36
CA ALA A 452 21.33 -12.90 21.36
C ALA A 452 20.54 -13.93 22.20
N LEU A 453 21.16 -14.96 22.78
CA LEU A 453 20.47 -16.00 23.57
C LEU A 453 19.66 -15.39 24.73
N GLU A 454 20.14 -14.31 25.34
CA GLU A 454 19.49 -13.60 26.43
C GLU A 454 18.69 -12.36 25.97
N SER A 455 18.64 -12.11 24.66
CA SER A 455 18.01 -10.92 24.08
C SER A 455 16.56 -11.20 23.64
N ASP A 456 15.71 -10.19 23.78
CA ASP A 456 14.34 -10.18 23.23
C ASP A 456 14.29 -9.66 21.77
N GLU A 457 15.44 -9.37 21.17
CA GLU A 457 15.55 -8.82 19.82
C GLU A 457 15.71 -9.92 18.77
N TYR A 458 15.27 -9.63 17.56
CA TYR A 458 15.21 -10.58 16.43
C TYR A 458 16.56 -10.99 15.84
N TYR A 459 17.65 -10.34 16.22
CA TYR A 459 18.96 -10.50 15.58
C TYR A 459 19.47 -11.94 15.57
N GLY A 460 19.38 -12.64 16.70
CA GLY A 460 19.85 -14.01 16.84
C GLY A 460 19.07 -15.01 16.02
N ALA A 461 17.75 -14.86 15.97
CA ALA A 461 16.87 -15.70 15.17
C ALA A 461 17.15 -15.55 13.67
N TYR A 462 17.22 -14.32 13.18
CA TYR A 462 17.56 -14.10 11.77
C TYR A 462 19.00 -14.49 11.42
N ALA A 463 19.97 -14.25 12.30
CA ALA A 463 21.34 -14.72 12.10
C ALA A 463 21.37 -16.23 11.91
N SER A 464 20.65 -16.99 12.77
CA SER A 464 20.51 -18.45 12.65
C SER A 464 19.86 -18.86 11.32
N ILE A 465 18.82 -18.16 10.89
CA ILE A 465 18.17 -18.41 9.58
C ILE A 465 19.18 -18.19 8.42
N TYR A 466 19.99 -17.14 8.45
CA TYR A 466 20.97 -16.89 7.38
C TYR A 466 22.07 -17.96 7.33
N ILE A 467 22.50 -18.47 8.47
CA ILE A 467 23.42 -19.62 8.53
C ILE A 467 22.75 -20.87 7.95
N ALA A 468 21.49 -21.13 8.36
CA ALA A 468 20.72 -22.28 7.87
C ALA A 468 20.50 -22.22 6.34
N ASP A 469 20.11 -21.06 5.81
CA ASP A 469 19.89 -20.86 4.38
C ASP A 469 21.19 -21.11 3.58
N TYR A 470 22.35 -20.68 4.10
CA TYR A 470 23.64 -20.95 3.48
C TYR A 470 23.94 -22.44 3.44
N HIS A 471 23.88 -23.15 4.58
CA HIS A 471 24.14 -24.58 4.63
C HIS A 471 23.17 -25.38 3.76
N LEU A 472 21.90 -24.95 3.69
CA LEU A 472 20.91 -25.56 2.80
C LEU A 472 21.31 -25.39 1.32
N SER A 473 21.85 -24.22 0.94
CA SER A 473 22.33 -23.97 -0.44
C SER A 473 23.57 -24.77 -0.80
N GLU A 474 24.44 -25.06 0.18
CA GLU A 474 25.61 -25.93 0.02
C GLU A 474 25.27 -27.44 0.10
N GLY A 475 23.99 -27.79 0.31
CA GLY A 475 23.54 -29.18 0.41
C GLY A 475 23.69 -29.81 1.80
N ASP A 476 24.23 -29.10 2.79
CA ASP A 476 24.36 -29.59 4.17
C ASP A 476 23.04 -29.43 4.93
N LYS A 477 22.15 -30.37 4.69
CA LYS A 477 20.81 -30.41 5.31
C LYS A 477 20.83 -30.60 6.83
N VAL A 478 21.88 -31.24 7.36
CA VAL A 478 22.00 -31.52 8.79
C VAL A 478 22.28 -30.22 9.56
N LEU A 479 23.27 -29.47 9.11
CA LEU A 479 23.58 -28.17 9.70
C LEU A 479 22.46 -27.16 9.45
N ALA A 480 21.86 -27.15 8.24
CA ALA A 480 20.72 -26.29 7.94
C ALA A 480 19.58 -26.53 8.93
N ARG A 481 19.19 -27.79 9.16
CA ARG A 481 18.15 -28.16 10.12
C ARG A 481 18.46 -27.63 11.51
N LYS A 482 19.66 -27.88 12.02
CA LYS A 482 20.12 -27.43 13.34
C LYS A 482 19.96 -25.92 13.54
N PHE A 483 20.29 -25.11 12.54
CA PHE A 483 20.18 -23.65 12.65
C PHE A 483 18.77 -23.13 12.44
N TYR A 484 17.91 -23.79 11.65
CA TYR A 484 16.49 -23.46 11.62
C TYR A 484 15.78 -23.76 12.95
N GLU A 485 16.09 -24.91 13.57
CA GLU A 485 15.59 -25.25 14.91
C GLU A 485 16.08 -24.24 15.95
N ARG A 486 17.36 -23.83 15.87
CA ARG A 486 17.89 -22.77 16.73
C ARG A 486 17.14 -21.45 16.55
N ALA A 487 16.80 -21.08 15.32
CA ALA A 487 16.03 -19.86 15.06
C ALA A 487 14.65 -19.88 15.72
N LEU A 488 14.01 -21.04 15.79
CA LEU A 488 12.72 -21.23 16.49
C LEU A 488 12.87 -21.25 18.03
N GLY A 489 14.07 -21.52 18.54
CA GLY A 489 14.37 -21.55 19.97
C GLY A 489 14.59 -20.19 20.63
N PHE A 490 14.50 -19.07 19.91
CA PHE A 490 14.57 -17.72 20.48
C PHE A 490 13.22 -17.29 21.05
N GLU A 491 12.78 -17.93 22.14
CA GLU A 491 11.43 -17.75 22.73
C GLU A 491 11.17 -16.35 23.30
N LYS A 492 12.22 -15.62 23.71
CA LYS A 492 12.12 -14.25 24.22
C LYS A 492 11.84 -13.23 23.13
N ASN A 493 12.14 -13.56 21.88
CA ASN A 493 11.92 -12.65 20.75
C ASN A 493 10.44 -12.46 20.47
N LYS A 494 9.99 -11.21 20.46
CA LYS A 494 8.61 -10.81 20.11
C LYS A 494 8.53 -10.06 18.79
N GLU A 495 9.66 -9.72 18.19
CA GLU A 495 9.71 -8.99 16.93
C GLU A 495 9.81 -9.95 15.75
N TYR A 496 9.04 -9.69 14.71
CA TYR A 496 9.02 -10.47 13.46
C TYR A 496 8.76 -11.97 13.65
N LEU A 497 8.11 -12.36 14.76
CA LEU A 497 7.93 -13.76 15.16
C LEU A 497 7.31 -14.60 14.03
N GLU A 498 6.18 -14.14 13.47
CA GLU A 498 5.50 -14.84 12.36
C GLU A 498 6.41 -15.03 11.14
N SER A 499 7.20 -14.02 10.77
CA SER A 499 8.14 -14.09 9.64
C SER A 499 9.29 -15.07 9.90
N ILE A 500 9.83 -15.06 11.13
CA ILE A 500 10.90 -15.97 11.56
C ILE A 500 10.39 -17.40 11.54
N GLU A 501 9.24 -17.66 12.17
CA GLU A 501 8.61 -18.99 12.20
C GLU A 501 8.30 -19.51 10.79
N GLN A 502 7.65 -18.70 9.97
CA GLN A 502 7.32 -19.09 8.59
C GLN A 502 8.56 -19.46 7.79
N ARG A 503 9.63 -18.66 7.90
CA ARG A 503 10.87 -18.89 7.16
C ARG A 503 11.61 -20.14 7.65
N ALA A 504 11.74 -20.29 8.98
CA ALA A 504 12.38 -21.43 9.58
C ALA A 504 11.62 -22.74 9.31
N LYS A 505 10.29 -22.77 9.51
CA LYS A 505 9.44 -23.93 9.19
C LYS A 505 9.48 -24.30 7.70
N THR A 506 9.55 -23.29 6.81
CA THR A 506 9.70 -23.53 5.37
C THR A 506 11.05 -24.12 5.02
N GLY A 507 12.13 -23.66 5.67
CA GLY A 507 13.47 -24.21 5.52
C GLY A 507 13.56 -25.66 6.02
N LEU A 508 12.99 -25.94 7.19
CA LEU A 508 12.93 -27.29 7.78
C LEU A 508 12.27 -28.32 6.85
N LYS A 509 11.24 -27.91 6.08
CA LYS A 509 10.58 -28.80 5.11
C LYS A 509 11.48 -29.18 3.93
N LYS A 510 12.56 -28.44 3.68
CA LYS A 510 13.50 -28.68 2.59
C LYS A 510 14.73 -29.49 3.05
N CYS A 511 14.99 -29.53 4.37
CA CYS A 511 15.99 -30.40 5.00
C CYS A 511 15.46 -31.82 5.15
#